data_042463ffc0ad5270702fd1434d6502ad
#
_entry.id   042463ffc0ad5270702fd1434d6502ad
#
_cell.length_a   1.000
_cell.length_b   1.000
_cell.length_c   1.000
_cell.angle_alpha   90.00
_cell.angle_beta   90.00
_cell.angle_gamma   90.00
#
_symmetry.space_group_name_H-M   'P 1'
#
loop_
_entity.id
_entity.type
_entity.pdbx_description
1 polymer ?
#
loop_
_entity_poly.entity_id
_entity_poly.type
_entity_poly.pdbx_seq_one_letter_code
_entity_poly.pdbx_strand_id
1 'polypeptide(L)'
;NAEYWGGFRAFDQRFVEMAAMAYGLILAPDKIWEPLTEKEKDNLADWLYGINDYELPVCNWVLFAVLVNIALKKLGRTYDAGKLEKYLDGAGSFYLGDGWYQDGDSGQKDYYVSFAIHFYSLFYAKVMEAEDPERCRLYKERAALFAKQFIYWFDEKGRALPFGRSLTYRFSQVSFFSACLMAG
;
A
#
# COMPACT_ATOMS: atom_id res chain seq x y z
N ASN A 1 -25.52 9.37 11.75
CA ASN A 1 -25.84 8.13 11.06
C ASN A 1 -25.31 6.95 11.88
N ALA A 2 -26.14 5.92 12.09
CA ALA A 2 -25.76 4.72 12.86
C ALA A 2 -24.62 3.91 12.22
N GLU A 3 -24.38 4.10 10.92
CA GLU A 3 -23.35 3.43 10.13
C GLU A 3 -22.05 4.26 10.02
N TYR A 4 -22.00 5.43 10.62
CA TYR A 4 -20.79 6.25 10.60
C TYR A 4 -19.69 5.64 11.46
N TRP A 5 -18.52 5.43 10.87
CA TRP A 5 -17.37 4.76 11.53
C TRP A 5 -16.60 5.67 12.50
N GLY A 6 -17.06 6.89 12.73
CA GLY A 6 -16.48 7.83 13.68
C GLY A 6 -15.29 8.64 13.15
N GLY A 7 -14.88 9.63 13.91
CA GLY A 7 -13.66 10.39 13.65
C GLY A 7 -12.40 9.62 14.00
N PHE A 8 -11.23 10.13 13.54
CA PHE A 8 -9.93 9.49 13.71
C PHE A 8 -9.16 10.05 14.91
N ARG A 9 -8.11 9.33 15.28
CA ARG A 9 -7.07 9.75 16.21
C ARG A 9 -5.69 9.46 15.64
N ALA A 10 -4.64 9.96 16.27
CA ALA A 10 -3.29 9.62 15.88
C ALA A 10 -3.06 8.09 15.96
N PHE A 11 -2.39 7.54 14.95
CA PHE A 11 -2.13 6.09 14.83
C PHE A 11 -3.39 5.21 14.82
N ASP A 12 -4.46 5.71 14.20
CA ASP A 12 -5.73 4.97 14.13
C ASP A 12 -5.61 3.74 13.24
N GLN A 13 -6.06 2.59 13.76
CA GLN A 13 -6.05 1.32 13.02
C GLN A 13 -6.86 1.39 11.72
N ARG A 14 -7.88 2.25 11.64
CA ARG A 14 -8.69 2.42 10.43
C ARG A 14 -7.90 2.95 9.23
N PHE A 15 -6.73 3.57 9.44
CA PHE A 15 -5.84 3.95 8.33
C PHE A 15 -5.31 2.72 7.57
N VAL A 16 -5.12 1.60 8.26
CA VAL A 16 -4.79 0.32 7.63
C VAL A 16 -5.95 -0.18 6.78
N GLU A 17 -7.18 -0.11 7.33
CA GLU A 17 -8.40 -0.53 6.62
C GLU A 17 -8.66 0.35 5.38
N MET A 18 -8.37 1.65 5.45
CA MET A 18 -8.46 2.57 4.30
C MET A 18 -7.60 2.12 3.12
N ALA A 19 -6.43 1.55 3.37
CA ALA A 19 -5.57 1.05 2.30
C ALA A 19 -6.24 -0.10 1.53
N ALA A 20 -6.89 -1.02 2.24
CA ALA A 20 -7.64 -2.11 1.62
C ALA A 20 -8.85 -1.59 0.83
N MET A 21 -9.57 -0.59 1.37
CA MET A 21 -10.68 0.07 0.68
C MET A 21 -10.20 0.78 -0.59
N ALA A 22 -9.12 1.56 -0.51
CA ALA A 22 -8.52 2.25 -1.64
C ALA A 22 -8.11 1.27 -2.76
N TYR A 23 -7.51 0.15 -2.38
CA TYR A 23 -7.17 -0.94 -3.28
C TYR A 23 -8.40 -1.48 -4.02
N GLY A 24 -9.48 -1.78 -3.28
CA GLY A 24 -10.74 -2.26 -3.85
C GLY A 24 -11.41 -1.24 -4.78
N LEU A 25 -11.44 0.03 -4.39
CA LEU A 25 -12.02 1.13 -5.17
C LEU A 25 -11.32 1.32 -6.52
N ILE A 26 -10.00 1.11 -6.58
CA ILE A 26 -9.24 1.20 -7.84
C ILE A 26 -9.46 -0.03 -8.72
N LEU A 27 -9.48 -1.24 -8.13
CA LEU A 27 -9.55 -2.49 -8.91
C LEU A 27 -10.96 -2.83 -9.41
N ALA A 28 -11.98 -2.43 -8.67
CA ALA A 28 -13.36 -2.76 -8.96
C ALA A 28 -14.30 -1.55 -8.79
N PRO A 29 -14.02 -0.42 -9.46
CA PRO A 29 -14.83 0.78 -9.31
C PRO A 29 -16.29 0.53 -9.73
N ASP A 30 -16.52 -0.29 -10.74
CA ASP A 30 -17.85 -0.67 -11.23
C ASP A 30 -18.69 -1.40 -10.17
N LYS A 31 -18.06 -2.05 -9.19
CA LYS A 31 -18.74 -2.79 -8.13
C LYS A 31 -18.88 -1.99 -6.84
N ILE A 32 -17.92 -1.14 -6.53
CA ILE A 32 -17.80 -0.53 -5.21
C ILE A 32 -18.10 0.98 -5.25
N TRP A 33 -17.69 1.67 -6.31
CA TRP A 33 -17.80 3.13 -6.41
C TRP A 33 -18.97 3.58 -7.28
N GLU A 34 -19.09 3.05 -8.49
CA GLU A 34 -20.12 3.51 -9.43
C GLU A 34 -21.57 3.32 -8.94
N PRO A 35 -21.90 2.25 -8.18
CA PRO A 35 -23.25 2.07 -7.66
C PRO A 35 -23.66 3.08 -6.58
N LEU A 36 -22.70 3.82 -5.99
CA LEU A 36 -22.99 4.80 -4.94
C LEU A 36 -23.63 6.06 -5.53
N THR A 37 -24.56 6.63 -4.78
CA THR A 37 -25.07 7.97 -5.07
C THR A 37 -23.94 9.01 -4.88
N GLU A 38 -24.07 10.19 -5.49
CA GLU A 38 -23.06 11.26 -5.34
C GLU A 38 -22.85 11.64 -3.86
N LYS A 39 -23.91 11.66 -3.07
CA LYS A 39 -23.81 11.93 -1.61
C LYS A 39 -23.00 10.86 -0.87
N GLU A 40 -23.15 9.60 -1.23
CA GLU A 40 -22.37 8.51 -0.64
C GLU A 40 -20.92 8.55 -1.10
N LYS A 41 -20.68 8.87 -2.37
CA LYS A 41 -19.33 9.09 -2.92
C LYS A 41 -18.61 10.22 -2.19
N ASP A 42 -19.28 11.35 -1.99
CA ASP A 42 -18.73 12.49 -1.24
C ASP A 42 -18.40 12.08 0.20
N ASN A 43 -19.34 11.44 0.90
CA ASN A 43 -19.12 10.99 2.27
C ASN A 43 -17.94 10.01 2.39
N LEU A 44 -17.81 9.06 1.45
CA LEU A 44 -16.71 8.09 1.44
C LEU A 44 -15.38 8.77 1.12
N ALA A 45 -15.36 9.67 0.13
CA ALA A 45 -14.15 10.40 -0.24
C ALA A 45 -13.67 11.31 0.90
N ASP A 46 -14.58 12.05 1.55
CA ASP A 46 -14.24 12.89 2.71
C ASP A 46 -13.71 12.07 3.88
N TRP A 47 -14.32 10.91 4.14
CA TRP A 47 -13.83 10.00 5.18
C TRP A 47 -12.45 9.44 4.85
N LEU A 48 -12.18 9.02 3.63
CA LEU A 48 -10.87 8.56 3.19
C LEU A 48 -9.83 9.68 3.25
N TYR A 49 -10.19 10.90 2.82
CA TYR A 49 -9.31 12.06 2.86
C TYR A 49 -8.80 12.37 4.28
N GLY A 50 -9.58 12.03 5.30
CA GLY A 50 -9.24 12.25 6.71
C GLY A 50 -7.91 11.63 7.15
N ILE A 51 -7.33 10.65 6.43
CA ILE A 51 -5.97 10.15 6.70
C ILE A 51 -4.92 11.25 6.56
N ASN A 52 -5.19 12.26 5.72
CA ASN A 52 -4.28 13.36 5.48
C ASN A 52 -4.23 14.37 6.64
N ASP A 53 -5.17 14.34 7.56
CA ASP A 53 -5.20 15.25 8.72
C ASP A 53 -4.27 14.78 9.85
N TYR A 54 -3.70 13.59 9.73
CA TYR A 54 -2.87 12.97 10.76
C TYR A 54 -1.46 12.63 10.25
N GLU A 55 -0.49 12.72 11.16
CA GLU A 55 0.84 12.15 10.91
C GLU A 55 0.79 10.63 11.10
N LEU A 56 1.43 9.92 10.19
CA LEU A 56 1.53 8.46 10.25
C LEU A 56 2.88 8.03 10.82
N PRO A 57 2.96 6.85 11.44
CA PRO A 57 4.23 6.25 11.80
C PRO A 57 5.15 6.14 10.57
N VAL A 58 6.43 6.49 10.76
CA VAL A 58 7.45 6.42 9.70
C VAL A 58 7.88 4.96 9.52
N CYS A 59 7.02 4.17 8.90
CA CYS A 59 7.19 2.76 8.55
C CYS A 59 6.28 2.43 7.35
N ASN A 60 5.97 1.17 7.11
CA ASN A 60 5.06 0.76 6.04
C ASN A 60 3.71 1.52 6.01
N TRP A 61 3.28 2.12 7.13
CA TRP A 61 2.04 2.88 7.22
C TRP A 61 1.98 4.10 6.27
N VAL A 62 3.12 4.69 5.91
CA VAL A 62 3.14 5.80 4.94
C VAL A 62 2.52 5.40 3.60
N LEU A 63 2.60 4.12 3.24
CA LEU A 63 2.01 3.59 2.01
C LEU A 63 0.48 3.50 2.06
N PHE A 64 -0.14 3.48 3.25
CA PHE A 64 -1.60 3.56 3.35
C PHE A 64 -2.12 4.90 2.85
N ALA A 65 -1.47 6.00 3.23
CA ALA A 65 -1.83 7.33 2.72
C ALA A 65 -1.51 7.46 1.22
N VAL A 66 -0.44 6.84 0.74
CA VAL A 66 -0.16 6.77 -0.71
C VAL A 66 -1.34 6.12 -1.44
N LEU A 67 -1.81 4.94 -0.99
CA LEU A 67 -2.91 4.24 -1.63
C LEU A 67 -4.22 5.04 -1.61
N VAL A 68 -4.53 5.65 -0.48
CA VAL A 68 -5.73 6.49 -0.35
C VAL A 68 -5.68 7.68 -1.31
N ASN A 69 -4.55 8.40 -1.35
CA ASN A 69 -4.43 9.57 -2.22
C ASN A 69 -4.46 9.20 -3.71
N ILE A 70 -3.85 8.09 -4.13
CA ILE A 70 -3.97 7.65 -5.53
C ILE A 70 -5.39 7.19 -5.86
N ALA A 71 -6.10 6.55 -4.92
CA ALA A 71 -7.50 6.19 -5.13
C ALA A 71 -8.38 7.43 -5.31
N LEU A 72 -8.28 8.40 -4.42
CA LEU A 72 -9.02 9.67 -4.52
C LEU A 72 -8.71 10.37 -5.84
N LYS A 73 -7.43 10.43 -6.24
CA LYS A 73 -7.01 11.00 -7.53
C LYS A 73 -7.66 10.29 -8.72
N LYS A 74 -7.62 8.94 -8.75
CA LYS A 74 -8.19 8.14 -9.84
C LYS A 74 -9.73 8.22 -9.91
N LEU A 75 -10.38 8.43 -8.78
CA LEU A 75 -11.83 8.63 -8.69
C LEU A 75 -12.27 10.09 -8.95
N GLY A 76 -11.34 10.98 -9.29
CA GLY A 76 -11.62 12.41 -9.56
C GLY A 76 -12.05 13.18 -8.31
N ARG A 77 -11.60 12.77 -7.13
CA ARG A 77 -11.89 13.42 -5.85
C ARG A 77 -10.68 14.20 -5.33
N THR A 78 -10.91 15.09 -4.38
CA THR A 78 -9.84 15.86 -3.73
C THR A 78 -8.87 14.92 -3.03
N TYR A 79 -7.57 15.10 -3.25
CA TYR A 79 -6.48 14.38 -2.60
C TYR A 79 -5.36 15.36 -2.21
N ASP A 80 -4.47 14.95 -1.33
CA ASP A 80 -3.34 15.77 -0.91
C ASP A 80 -2.07 15.38 -1.69
N ALA A 81 -1.74 16.16 -2.73
CA ALA A 81 -0.58 15.92 -3.56
C ALA A 81 0.75 16.08 -2.78
N GLY A 82 0.81 17.02 -1.82
CA GLY A 82 2.00 17.25 -1.01
C GLY A 82 2.29 16.07 -0.08
N LYS A 83 1.25 15.53 0.59
CA LYS A 83 1.39 14.34 1.42
C LYS A 83 1.67 13.08 0.59
N LEU A 84 1.07 12.96 -0.59
CA LEU A 84 1.38 11.86 -1.51
C LEU A 84 2.88 11.79 -1.81
N GLU A 85 3.48 12.91 -2.25
CA GLU A 85 4.92 12.96 -2.54
C GLU A 85 5.77 12.75 -1.29
N LYS A 86 5.44 13.43 -0.17
CA LYS A 86 6.13 13.24 1.12
C LYS A 86 6.22 11.76 1.51
N TYR A 87 5.13 11.02 1.37
CA TYR A 87 5.08 9.62 1.79
C TYR A 87 5.71 8.66 0.77
N LEU A 88 5.67 8.99 -0.52
CA LEU A 88 6.42 8.26 -1.55
C LEU A 88 7.93 8.39 -1.34
N ASP A 89 8.41 9.59 -1.04
CA ASP A 89 9.83 9.84 -0.74
C ASP A 89 10.22 9.14 0.57
N GLY A 90 9.35 9.19 1.59
CA GLY A 90 9.54 8.47 2.85
C GLY A 90 9.69 6.97 2.63
N ALA A 91 8.80 6.36 1.85
CA ALA A 91 8.90 4.94 1.50
C ALA A 91 10.18 4.63 0.70
N GLY A 92 10.59 5.56 -0.18
CA GLY A 92 11.83 5.46 -0.94
C GLY A 92 13.08 5.44 -0.06
N SER A 93 13.08 6.16 1.06
CA SER A 93 14.19 6.24 2.01
C SER A 93 14.44 4.93 2.76
N PHE A 94 13.48 4.01 2.80
CA PHE A 94 13.65 2.70 3.44
C PHE A 94 14.47 1.72 2.59
N TYR A 95 14.83 2.08 1.36
CA TYR A 95 15.58 1.21 0.46
C TYR A 95 17.03 1.01 0.90
N LEU A 96 17.47 -0.24 0.95
CA LEU A 96 18.80 -0.64 1.42
C LEU A 96 19.74 -1.13 0.31
N GLY A 97 19.22 -1.33 -0.90
CA GLY A 97 19.96 -1.96 -2.00
C GLY A 97 19.49 -3.39 -2.28
N ASP A 98 19.86 -3.94 -3.44
CA ASP A 98 19.60 -5.34 -3.88
C ASP A 98 18.13 -5.77 -3.77
N GLY A 99 17.19 -4.84 -3.91
CA GLY A 99 15.77 -5.07 -3.77
C GLY A 99 15.23 -5.03 -2.33
N TRP A 100 16.09 -4.91 -1.34
CA TRP A 100 15.69 -4.90 0.06
C TRP A 100 15.30 -3.53 0.56
N TYR A 101 14.30 -3.52 1.44
CA TYR A 101 13.88 -2.39 2.26
C TYR A 101 13.98 -2.75 3.74
N GLN A 102 14.03 -1.74 4.58
CA GLN A 102 13.70 -1.87 6.00
C GLN A 102 12.29 -1.31 6.25
N ASP A 103 11.63 -1.74 7.32
CA ASP A 103 10.32 -1.21 7.69
C ASP A 103 10.47 0.01 8.61
N GLY A 104 10.63 1.18 7.99
CA GLY A 104 10.95 2.43 8.69
C GLY A 104 12.38 2.45 9.23
N ASP A 105 12.62 3.25 10.26
CA ASP A 105 13.96 3.46 10.84
C ASP A 105 14.40 2.33 11.81
N SER A 106 13.57 1.31 11.98
CA SER A 106 13.83 0.20 12.91
C SER A 106 14.90 -0.79 12.43
N GLY A 107 15.31 -0.72 11.16
CA GLY A 107 16.20 -1.70 10.53
C GLY A 107 15.55 -3.07 10.30
N GLN A 108 14.25 -3.20 10.56
CA GLN A 108 13.52 -4.47 10.51
C GLN A 108 13.31 -4.95 9.08
N LYS A 109 13.69 -6.21 8.82
CA LYS A 109 13.58 -6.90 7.53
C LYS A 109 12.86 -8.22 7.75
N ASP A 110 11.56 -8.22 7.62
CA ASP A 110 10.70 -9.39 7.75
C ASP A 110 9.67 -9.42 6.60
N TYR A 111 8.61 -10.20 6.71
CA TYR A 111 7.59 -10.30 5.68
C TYR A 111 6.85 -8.99 5.38
N TYR A 112 6.95 -7.96 6.22
CA TYR A 112 6.40 -6.62 5.92
C TYR A 112 7.11 -5.97 4.71
N VAL A 113 8.37 -6.32 4.45
CA VAL A 113 9.06 -5.88 3.23
C VAL A 113 8.33 -6.40 1.99
N SER A 114 7.90 -7.66 2.01
CA SER A 114 7.20 -8.28 0.87
C SER A 114 5.75 -7.81 0.75
N PHE A 115 4.95 -7.98 1.81
CA PHE A 115 3.50 -7.80 1.71
C PHE A 115 3.00 -6.37 1.97
N ALA A 116 3.84 -5.51 2.52
CA ALA A 116 3.51 -4.10 2.66
C ALA A 116 4.33 -3.24 1.68
N ILE A 117 5.67 -3.19 1.81
CA ILE A 117 6.45 -2.24 1.03
C ILE A 117 6.42 -2.60 -0.47
N HIS A 118 6.85 -3.79 -0.84
CA HIS A 118 6.82 -4.19 -2.25
C HIS A 118 5.41 -4.33 -2.82
N PHE A 119 4.49 -4.91 -2.06
CA PHE A 119 3.12 -5.09 -2.52
C PHE A 119 2.46 -3.76 -2.89
N TYR A 120 2.51 -2.77 -1.99
CA TYR A 120 1.91 -1.46 -2.24
C TYR A 120 2.68 -0.65 -3.28
N SER A 121 4.01 -0.76 -3.33
CA SER A 121 4.82 -0.12 -4.38
C SER A 121 4.53 -0.69 -5.77
N LEU A 122 4.33 -1.99 -5.90
CA LEU A 122 3.93 -2.63 -7.15
C LEU A 122 2.51 -2.26 -7.56
N PHE A 123 1.59 -2.14 -6.60
CA PHE A 123 0.25 -1.63 -6.87
C PHE A 123 0.29 -0.19 -7.37
N TYR A 124 1.07 0.68 -6.71
CA TYR A 124 1.34 2.03 -7.19
C TYR A 124 1.87 2.00 -8.63
N ALA A 125 2.87 1.18 -8.90
CA ALA A 125 3.47 1.06 -10.22
C ALA A 125 2.45 0.66 -11.29
N LYS A 126 1.53 -0.26 -10.97
CA LYS A 126 0.44 -0.65 -11.87
C LYS A 126 -0.52 0.50 -12.19
N VAL A 127 -0.86 1.29 -11.19
CA VAL A 127 -1.91 2.31 -11.28
C VAL A 127 -1.39 3.62 -11.87
N MET A 128 -0.13 3.96 -11.58
CA MET A 128 0.45 5.28 -11.86
C MET A 128 1.48 5.28 -12.99
N GLU A 129 1.68 4.18 -13.71
CA GLU A 129 2.72 4.03 -14.74
C GLU A 129 2.72 5.15 -15.79
N ALA A 130 1.53 5.61 -16.21
CA ALA A 130 1.40 6.68 -17.19
C ALA A 130 1.73 8.08 -16.63
N GLU A 131 1.65 8.27 -15.31
CA GLU A 131 1.81 9.57 -14.66
C GLU A 131 3.15 9.71 -13.94
N ASP A 132 3.74 8.60 -13.47
CA ASP A 132 5.04 8.54 -12.79
C ASP A 132 5.86 7.33 -13.28
N PRO A 133 6.26 7.31 -14.57
CA PRO A 133 6.90 6.14 -15.17
C PRO A 133 8.26 5.81 -14.53
N GLU A 134 9.01 6.81 -14.07
CA GLU A 134 10.34 6.59 -13.50
C GLU A 134 10.27 5.87 -12.15
N ARG A 135 9.43 6.33 -11.22
CA ARG A 135 9.23 5.69 -9.93
C ARG A 135 8.63 4.29 -10.09
N CYS A 136 7.67 4.14 -11.02
CA CYS A 136 7.07 2.85 -11.34
C CYS A 136 8.10 1.84 -11.86
N ARG A 137 8.98 2.24 -12.79
CA ARG A 137 10.09 1.42 -13.26
C ARG A 137 11.01 1.01 -12.12
N LEU A 138 11.40 1.96 -11.27
CA LEU A 138 12.26 1.71 -10.12
C LEU A 138 11.66 0.68 -9.15
N TYR A 139 10.36 0.77 -8.86
CA TYR A 139 9.69 -0.19 -7.99
C TYR A 139 9.67 -1.60 -8.60
N LYS A 140 9.40 -1.72 -9.90
CA LYS A 140 9.45 -3.00 -10.61
C LYS A 140 10.87 -3.62 -10.60
N GLU A 141 11.89 -2.83 -10.88
CA GLU A 141 13.30 -3.28 -10.85
C GLU A 141 13.71 -3.78 -9.46
N ARG A 142 13.38 -3.02 -8.40
CA ARG A 142 13.66 -3.41 -7.02
C ARG A 142 12.91 -4.69 -6.63
N ALA A 143 11.66 -4.83 -7.04
CA ALA A 143 10.89 -6.04 -6.80
C ALA A 143 11.49 -7.26 -7.52
N ALA A 144 11.96 -7.09 -8.76
CA ALA A 144 12.62 -8.17 -9.50
C ALA A 144 13.93 -8.63 -8.85
N LEU A 145 14.69 -7.72 -8.24
CA LEU A 145 15.88 -8.06 -7.45
C LEU A 145 15.48 -8.79 -6.16
N PHE A 146 14.51 -8.29 -5.43
CA PHE A 146 14.01 -8.89 -4.20
C PHE A 146 13.47 -10.31 -4.43
N ALA A 147 12.71 -10.53 -5.49
CA ALA A 147 12.12 -11.84 -5.82
C ALA A 147 13.16 -12.97 -5.88
N LYS A 148 14.36 -12.69 -6.41
CA LYS A 148 15.46 -13.65 -6.54
C LYS A 148 15.95 -14.20 -5.20
N GLN A 149 15.78 -13.43 -4.14
CA GLN A 149 16.20 -13.80 -2.79
C GLN A 149 14.99 -14.26 -1.95
N PHE A 150 13.85 -13.61 -2.10
CA PHE A 150 12.67 -13.90 -1.31
C PHE A 150 12.07 -15.28 -1.56
N ILE A 151 12.30 -15.87 -2.76
CA ILE A 151 11.88 -17.25 -3.06
C ILE A 151 12.47 -18.27 -2.06
N TYR A 152 13.65 -18.03 -1.52
CA TYR A 152 14.29 -18.89 -0.53
C TYR A 152 13.71 -18.77 0.89
N TRP A 153 12.71 -17.89 1.08
CA TRP A 153 11.95 -17.82 2.34
C TRP A 153 10.83 -18.85 2.39
N PHE A 154 10.74 -19.70 1.37
CA PHE A 154 9.77 -20.79 1.28
C PHE A 154 10.51 -22.10 1.07
N ASP A 155 10.03 -23.15 1.74
CA ASP A 155 10.57 -24.50 1.55
C ASP A 155 10.05 -25.14 0.23
N GLU A 156 10.55 -26.34 -0.09
CA GLU A 156 10.17 -27.07 -1.30
C GLU A 156 8.66 -27.38 -1.39
N LYS A 157 7.94 -27.31 -0.28
CA LYS A 157 6.47 -27.48 -0.21
C LYS A 157 5.72 -26.17 -0.23
N GLY A 158 6.41 -25.03 -0.44
CA GLY A 158 5.84 -23.69 -0.45
C GLY A 158 5.46 -23.15 0.93
N ARG A 159 5.99 -23.73 2.02
CA ARG A 159 5.73 -23.23 3.38
C ARG A 159 6.72 -22.12 3.70
N ALA A 160 6.17 -20.98 4.14
CA ALA A 160 6.98 -19.84 4.56
C ALA A 160 7.78 -20.15 5.83
N LEU A 161 9.01 -19.67 5.89
CA LEU A 161 9.86 -19.75 7.07
C LEU A 161 9.18 -19.03 8.25
N PRO A 162 9.22 -19.59 9.47
CA PRO A 162 8.66 -18.94 10.67
C PRO A 162 9.66 -17.87 11.18
N PHE A 163 9.71 -16.74 10.48
CA PHE A 163 10.64 -15.65 10.75
C PHE A 163 9.91 -14.31 10.91
N GLY A 164 10.36 -13.49 11.86
CA GLY A 164 9.81 -12.15 12.10
C GLY A 164 8.48 -12.17 12.83
N ARG A 165 7.69 -11.13 12.59
CA ARG A 165 6.37 -10.89 13.23
C ARG A 165 5.22 -11.31 12.32
N SER A 166 3.99 -11.35 12.88
CA SER A 166 2.74 -11.54 12.13
C SER A 166 2.70 -12.85 11.34
N LEU A 167 3.20 -13.93 11.91
CA LEU A 167 3.34 -15.24 11.26
C LEU A 167 2.01 -15.90 10.88
N THR A 168 0.89 -15.39 11.39
CA THR A 168 -0.47 -15.84 11.04
C THR A 168 -0.95 -15.27 9.70
N TYR A 169 -0.29 -14.27 9.14
CA TYR A 169 -0.67 -13.59 7.89
C TYR A 169 -0.25 -14.41 6.65
N ARG A 170 -0.69 -15.67 6.57
CA ARG A 170 -0.25 -16.65 5.56
C ARG A 170 -0.47 -16.17 4.12
N PHE A 171 -1.64 -15.62 3.82
CA PHE A 171 -1.94 -15.09 2.49
C PHE A 171 -1.09 -13.85 2.16
N SER A 172 -0.88 -12.98 3.16
CA SER A 172 -0.05 -11.78 2.97
C SER A 172 1.40 -12.17 2.66
N GLN A 173 1.94 -13.21 3.29
CA GLN A 173 3.31 -13.65 3.06
C GLN A 173 3.60 -13.96 1.58
N VAL A 174 2.61 -14.49 0.83
CA VAL A 174 2.75 -14.83 -0.59
C VAL A 174 2.21 -13.74 -1.54
N SER A 175 1.55 -12.70 -1.03
CA SER A 175 0.88 -11.67 -1.84
C SER A 175 1.85 -10.89 -2.74
N PHE A 176 3.13 -10.81 -2.36
CA PHE A 176 4.19 -10.22 -3.19
C PHE A 176 4.22 -10.82 -4.61
N PHE A 177 4.15 -12.15 -4.73
CA PHE A 177 4.18 -12.80 -6.04
C PHE A 177 2.96 -12.46 -6.88
N SER A 178 1.77 -12.34 -6.23
CA SER A 178 0.56 -11.86 -6.92
C SER A 178 0.69 -10.42 -7.39
N ALA A 179 1.32 -9.55 -6.58
CA ALA A 179 1.57 -8.16 -6.96
C ALA A 179 2.57 -8.06 -8.13
N CYS A 180 3.60 -8.91 -8.18
CA CYS A 180 4.50 -8.98 -9.32
C CYS A 180 3.75 -9.33 -10.62
N LEU A 181 2.87 -10.34 -10.59
CA LEU A 181 2.08 -10.72 -11.76
C LEU A 181 1.10 -9.61 -12.19
N MET A 182 0.54 -8.87 -11.24
CA MET A 182 -0.35 -7.75 -11.51
C MET A 182 0.38 -6.57 -12.17
N ALA A 183 1.60 -6.30 -11.73
CA ALA A 183 2.39 -5.15 -12.19
C ALA A 183 3.06 -5.38 -13.56
N GLY A 184 3.26 -6.62 -13.98
CA GLY A 184 3.90 -7.00 -15.25
C GLY A 184 5.38 -7.19 -15.07
#